data_180e5906ded70049df4759a52210afc1
#
_entry.id   180e5906ded70049df4759a52210afc1
#
_cell.length_a   1.000
_cell.length_b   1.000
_cell.length_c   1.000
_cell.angle_alpha   90.00
_cell.angle_beta   90.00
_cell.angle_gamma   90.00
#
_symmetry.space_group_name_H-M   'P 1'
#
loop_
_entity.id
_entity.type
_entity.pdbx_description
1 polymer ?
#
loop_
_entity_poly.entity_id
_entity_poly.type
_entity_poly.pdbx_seq_one_letter_code
_entity_poly.pdbx_strand_id
1 'polypeptide(L)'
;MKKLSVCLGIFLIVFVGCKSETDNQQDMNNKNIFGLEDKWPGVNEKNYIDLEGNWRFSIGDDSLWASPDFEDNNWEKIKVPAMWEDQRFHGYNGYAWYRKTFKVPKEFIGMNVILSAGFIDDVDQTFINGKLVGMSGGFPPQFVTAYDAHREYYLPKDILKEGENTIAIRVYDAQLGGGISGGRVGLSVIQSNSGHIAYLDLDINLRGSWKINIGDIPDWKNPDYDDREWKEIFVPAFWETQGFKDYDGFAWYRVKFTLPEKYSNENMVLMLGMIDDIDQTFLNGTLVGSVGDWNFDIAPTNFNYNNEWETIRGYYIPDNVLLPGKENTIAVRVYDGFIDGGIYKGPIGLITQKKYREYWNSQ
;
A
#
# COMPACT_ATOMS: atom_id res chain seq x y z
N MET A 1 -73.48 21.49 4.45
CA MET A 1 -74.01 20.43 3.59
C MET A 1 -73.45 20.63 2.20
N LYS A 2 -72.39 19.91 1.85
CA LYS A 2 -71.91 19.79 0.49
C LYS A 2 -71.53 18.32 0.30
N LYS A 3 -72.11 17.71 -0.72
CA LYS A 3 -72.05 16.28 -1.06
C LYS A 3 -70.70 15.94 -1.64
N LEU A 4 -70.15 14.82 -1.16
CA LEU A 4 -68.94 14.19 -1.74
C LEU A 4 -69.43 13.22 -2.83
N SER A 5 -68.96 13.39 -4.07
CA SER A 5 -69.14 12.44 -5.17
C SER A 5 -67.94 11.55 -5.25
N VAL A 6 -68.17 10.23 -5.15
CA VAL A 6 -67.17 9.18 -5.34
C VAL A 6 -67.26 8.74 -6.78
N CYS A 7 -66.15 8.89 -7.54
CA CYS A 7 -66.02 8.29 -8.86
C CYS A 7 -65.31 6.92 -8.74
N LEU A 8 -66.05 5.88 -9.08
CA LEU A 8 -65.56 4.51 -9.17
C LEU A 8 -64.91 4.31 -10.56
N GLY A 9 -63.59 4.17 -10.60
CA GLY A 9 -62.86 3.84 -11.81
C GLY A 9 -62.66 2.30 -11.90
N ILE A 10 -63.25 1.69 -12.92
CA ILE A 10 -63.12 0.29 -13.25
C ILE A 10 -61.78 0.09 -13.96
N PHE A 11 -60.83 -0.65 -13.35
CA PHE A 11 -59.61 -1.11 -14.01
C PHE A 11 -59.83 -2.49 -14.67
N LEU A 12 -59.71 -2.48 -15.99
CA LEU A 12 -59.75 -3.69 -16.81
C LEU A 12 -58.37 -4.40 -16.66
N ILE A 13 -58.37 -5.62 -16.08
CA ILE A 13 -57.17 -6.44 -16.01
C ILE A 13 -57.11 -7.29 -17.29
N VAL A 14 -56.11 -6.98 -18.13
CA VAL A 14 -55.76 -7.83 -19.29
C VAL A 14 -54.76 -8.87 -18.81
N PHE A 15 -55.17 -10.13 -18.78
CA PHE A 15 -54.25 -11.24 -18.61
C PHE A 15 -53.43 -11.45 -19.87
N VAL A 16 -52.13 -11.11 -19.83
CA VAL A 16 -51.17 -11.60 -20.81
C VAL A 16 -50.48 -12.83 -20.21
N GLY A 17 -50.61 -13.95 -20.91
CA GLY A 17 -50.13 -15.25 -20.49
C GLY A 17 -48.58 -15.24 -20.30
N CYS A 18 -48.14 -15.64 -19.12
CA CYS A 18 -46.79 -16.03 -18.84
C CYS A 18 -46.48 -17.38 -19.51
N LYS A 19 -45.60 -17.36 -20.51
CA LYS A 19 -44.83 -18.55 -20.86
C LYS A 19 -43.80 -18.81 -19.77
N SER A 20 -43.73 -20.03 -19.32
CA SER A 20 -42.70 -20.52 -18.38
C SER A 20 -41.31 -20.43 -19.03
N GLU A 21 -40.47 -19.55 -18.56
CA GLU A 21 -38.99 -19.59 -18.77
C GLU A 21 -38.35 -20.31 -17.56
N THR A 22 -38.36 -21.64 -17.63
CA THR A 22 -37.38 -22.48 -16.98
C THR A 22 -36.26 -22.66 -17.98
N ASP A 23 -35.23 -21.77 -17.89
CA ASP A 23 -33.85 -21.98 -18.35
C ASP A 23 -33.10 -20.63 -18.27
N ASN A 24 -32.62 -20.28 -17.06
CA ASN A 24 -31.55 -19.29 -16.87
C ASN A 24 -31.13 -19.16 -15.39
N GLN A 25 -31.07 -20.29 -14.68
CA GLN A 25 -30.55 -20.29 -13.29
C GLN A 25 -29.13 -20.85 -13.18
N GLN A 26 -28.41 -21.05 -14.30
CA GLN A 26 -27.02 -21.52 -14.28
C GLN A 26 -25.97 -20.50 -14.73
N ASP A 27 -26.39 -19.30 -15.15
CA ASP A 27 -25.42 -18.26 -15.63
C ASP A 27 -25.26 -17.05 -14.71
N MET A 28 -25.79 -17.07 -13.48
CA MET A 28 -25.63 -15.97 -12.52
C MET A 28 -24.53 -16.18 -11.48
N ASN A 29 -23.75 -17.25 -11.56
CA ASN A 29 -22.68 -17.52 -10.61
C ASN A 29 -21.28 -17.09 -11.09
N ASN A 30 -21.14 -16.30 -12.15
CA ASN A 30 -19.83 -15.84 -12.64
C ASN A 30 -19.82 -14.43 -13.22
N LYS A 31 -20.67 -13.52 -12.74
CA LYS A 31 -20.46 -12.10 -13.00
C LYS A 31 -19.78 -11.50 -11.77
N ASN A 32 -18.48 -11.27 -11.91
CA ASN A 32 -17.69 -10.44 -11.00
C ASN A 32 -18.49 -9.17 -10.66
N ILE A 33 -18.88 -9.02 -9.40
CA ILE A 33 -19.70 -7.91 -8.89
C ILE A 33 -18.94 -6.56 -9.01
N PHE A 34 -17.66 -6.59 -9.32
CA PHE A 34 -16.82 -5.39 -9.39
C PHE A 34 -16.26 -5.03 -10.79
N GLY A 35 -16.62 -5.76 -11.84
CA GLY A 35 -16.26 -5.37 -13.23
C GLY A 35 -14.75 -5.19 -13.52
N LEU A 36 -13.88 -5.61 -12.62
CA LEU A 36 -12.45 -5.62 -12.81
C LEU A 36 -12.09 -6.90 -13.58
N GLU A 37 -11.76 -6.77 -14.84
CA GLU A 37 -11.05 -7.85 -15.54
C GLU A 37 -9.75 -8.12 -14.75
N ASP A 38 -9.58 -9.35 -14.26
CA ASP A 38 -8.39 -9.84 -13.52
C ASP A 38 -7.11 -9.88 -14.38
N LYS A 39 -6.91 -8.90 -15.22
CA LYS A 39 -5.70 -8.75 -16.02
C LYS A 39 -4.93 -7.54 -15.55
N TRP A 40 -3.88 -7.81 -14.79
CA TRP A 40 -2.87 -6.83 -14.51
C TRP A 40 -2.28 -6.32 -15.83
N PRO A 41 -2.32 -5.01 -16.14
CA PRO A 41 -1.68 -4.49 -17.33
C PRO A 41 -0.17 -4.82 -17.25
N GLY A 42 0.33 -5.63 -18.17
CA GLY A 42 1.75 -5.94 -18.29
C GLY A 42 2.25 -7.18 -17.55
N VAL A 43 1.40 -7.95 -16.86
CA VAL A 43 1.80 -9.22 -16.22
C VAL A 43 1.80 -10.36 -17.24
N ASN A 44 2.96 -10.95 -17.48
CA ASN A 44 3.09 -12.18 -18.23
C ASN A 44 2.88 -13.36 -17.28
N GLU A 45 1.91 -14.24 -17.55
CA GLU A 45 1.63 -15.44 -16.73
C GLU A 45 2.85 -16.34 -16.48
N LYS A 46 3.85 -16.27 -17.35
CA LYS A 46 5.12 -17.00 -17.15
C LYS A 46 5.98 -16.47 -15.99
N ASN A 47 5.68 -15.25 -15.51
CA ASN A 47 6.42 -14.57 -14.46
C ASN A 47 5.53 -14.39 -13.20
N TYR A 48 4.70 -15.39 -12.90
CA TYR A 48 3.80 -15.40 -11.74
C TYR A 48 4.10 -16.59 -10.83
N ILE A 49 4.16 -16.35 -9.53
CA ILE A 49 4.24 -17.40 -8.50
C ILE A 49 2.91 -17.38 -7.77
N ASP A 50 2.12 -18.42 -7.97
CA ASP A 50 0.85 -18.62 -7.29
C ASP A 50 1.06 -18.95 -5.81
N LEU A 51 0.42 -18.18 -4.92
CA LEU A 51 0.44 -18.42 -3.48
C LEU A 51 -0.92 -18.84 -2.93
N GLU A 52 -1.93 -19.00 -3.78
CA GLU A 52 -3.26 -19.47 -3.37
C GLU A 52 -3.21 -20.90 -2.79
N GLY A 53 -4.33 -21.36 -2.26
CA GLY A 53 -4.50 -22.69 -1.71
C GLY A 53 -4.26 -22.80 -0.22
N ASN A 54 -3.55 -23.83 0.26
CA ASN A 54 -3.39 -24.07 1.70
C ASN A 54 -2.30 -23.18 2.33
N TRP A 55 -2.65 -22.53 3.42
CA TRP A 55 -1.75 -21.78 4.30
C TRP A 55 -1.80 -22.33 5.72
N ARG A 56 -0.76 -22.09 6.50
CA ARG A 56 -0.77 -22.22 7.96
C ARG A 56 -1.52 -21.04 8.55
N PHE A 57 -2.32 -21.29 9.58
CA PHE A 57 -3.21 -20.29 10.20
C PHE A 57 -3.25 -20.46 11.71
N SER A 58 -3.20 -19.36 12.43
CA SER A 58 -3.43 -19.30 13.87
C SER A 58 -4.17 -18.04 14.26
N ILE A 59 -5.16 -18.17 15.13
CA ILE A 59 -5.78 -17.02 15.82
C ILE A 59 -4.84 -16.53 16.92
N GLY A 60 -4.96 -15.24 17.25
CA GLY A 60 -4.10 -14.57 18.22
C GLY A 60 -3.07 -13.66 17.58
N ASP A 61 -2.19 -13.09 18.38
CA ASP A 61 -1.24 -12.08 17.94
C ASP A 61 0.11 -12.19 18.66
N ASP A 62 1.15 -12.50 17.90
CA ASP A 62 2.53 -12.49 18.35
C ASP A 62 3.45 -12.05 17.19
N SER A 63 4.18 -10.98 17.39
CA SER A 63 5.11 -10.44 16.38
C SER A 63 6.23 -11.41 15.97
N LEU A 64 6.57 -12.37 16.82
CA LEU A 64 7.54 -13.43 16.51
C LEU A 64 7.06 -14.33 15.35
N TRP A 65 5.77 -14.35 15.08
CA TRP A 65 5.18 -15.14 14.00
C TRP A 65 5.53 -14.62 12.61
N ALA A 66 6.07 -13.41 12.52
CA ALA A 66 6.64 -12.88 11.27
C ALA A 66 8.00 -13.54 10.92
N SER A 67 8.72 -14.08 11.91
CA SER A 67 10.05 -14.64 11.68
C SER A 67 10.05 -15.83 10.71
N PRO A 68 10.96 -15.89 9.74
CA PRO A 68 11.09 -17.06 8.87
C PRO A 68 11.46 -18.35 9.63
N ASP A 69 12.13 -18.22 10.77
CA ASP A 69 12.59 -19.35 11.59
C ASP A 69 11.52 -19.82 12.60
N PHE A 70 10.35 -19.18 12.63
CA PHE A 70 9.25 -19.59 13.49
C PHE A 70 8.68 -20.94 13.05
N GLU A 71 8.56 -21.88 13.98
CA GLU A 71 7.99 -23.21 13.74
C GLU A 71 6.45 -23.19 13.82
N ASP A 72 5.79 -23.27 12.65
CA ASP A 72 4.33 -23.25 12.52
C ASP A 72 3.71 -24.65 12.31
N ASN A 73 4.43 -25.71 12.63
CA ASN A 73 4.01 -27.09 12.36
C ASN A 73 2.67 -27.47 13.04
N ASN A 74 2.37 -26.84 14.18
CA ASN A 74 1.17 -27.07 14.96
C ASN A 74 -0.01 -26.18 14.54
N TRP A 75 0.22 -25.28 13.59
CA TRP A 75 -0.84 -24.40 13.11
C TRP A 75 -1.83 -25.15 12.23
N GLU A 76 -3.07 -24.68 12.23
CA GLU A 76 -4.10 -25.21 11.36
C GLU A 76 -3.82 -24.90 9.87
N LYS A 77 -4.56 -25.58 9.01
CA LYS A 77 -4.54 -25.28 7.57
C LYS A 77 -5.83 -24.62 7.17
N ILE A 78 -5.72 -23.53 6.44
CA ILE A 78 -6.82 -22.76 5.89
C ILE A 78 -6.60 -22.53 4.39
N LYS A 79 -7.69 -22.43 3.62
CA LYS A 79 -7.60 -22.06 2.21
C LYS A 79 -7.54 -20.53 2.04
N VAL A 80 -6.75 -20.10 1.10
CA VAL A 80 -6.59 -18.69 0.68
C VAL A 80 -6.74 -18.63 -0.84
N PRO A 81 -7.56 -17.72 -1.40
CA PRO A 81 -8.47 -16.83 -0.68
C PRO A 81 -9.75 -17.52 -0.23
N ALA A 82 -10.23 -17.22 0.93
CA ALA A 82 -11.58 -17.51 1.46
C ALA A 82 -11.71 -16.89 2.85
N MET A 83 -12.91 -16.52 3.27
CA MET A 83 -13.18 -16.07 4.63
C MET A 83 -12.89 -17.19 5.63
N TRP A 84 -12.38 -16.88 6.81
CA TRP A 84 -12.09 -17.89 7.84
C TRP A 84 -13.37 -18.43 8.48
N GLU A 85 -14.48 -17.65 8.48
CA GLU A 85 -15.81 -18.10 8.94
C GLU A 85 -16.28 -19.33 8.18
N ASP A 86 -16.04 -19.38 6.88
CA ASP A 86 -16.41 -20.52 6.03
C ASP A 86 -15.54 -21.76 6.28
N GLN A 87 -14.49 -21.60 7.12
CA GLN A 87 -13.46 -22.60 7.35
C GLN A 87 -13.29 -22.99 8.82
N ARG A 88 -14.39 -23.02 9.59
CA ARG A 88 -14.48 -23.45 11.01
C ARG A 88 -14.26 -22.36 12.05
N PHE A 89 -13.89 -21.14 11.69
CA PHE A 89 -13.70 -20.04 12.63
C PHE A 89 -14.93 -19.12 12.70
N HIS A 90 -16.12 -19.73 12.76
CA HIS A 90 -17.41 -19.04 12.75
C HIS A 90 -17.51 -17.97 13.85
N GLY A 91 -17.76 -16.72 13.44
CA GLY A 91 -17.94 -15.60 14.34
C GLY A 91 -16.69 -15.20 15.11
N TYR A 92 -15.51 -15.61 14.67
CA TYR A 92 -14.26 -15.14 15.23
C TYR A 92 -13.92 -13.75 14.70
N ASN A 93 -13.77 -12.79 15.60
CA ASN A 93 -13.23 -11.48 15.31
C ASN A 93 -11.97 -11.27 16.14
N GLY A 94 -11.00 -10.56 15.62
CA GLY A 94 -9.72 -10.30 16.29
C GLY A 94 -8.51 -10.57 15.40
N TYR A 95 -7.39 -10.84 16.06
CA TYR A 95 -6.12 -11.05 15.36
C TYR A 95 -5.96 -12.49 14.88
N ALA A 96 -5.47 -12.64 13.65
CA ALA A 96 -5.04 -13.91 13.11
C ALA A 96 -3.80 -13.76 12.24
N TRP A 97 -3.07 -14.85 12.08
CA TRP A 97 -1.88 -14.89 11.24
C TRP A 97 -1.97 -16.01 10.23
N TYR A 98 -1.55 -15.69 9.03
CA TYR A 98 -1.36 -16.60 7.92
C TYR A 98 0.12 -16.75 7.64
N ARG A 99 0.57 -17.98 7.34
CA ARG A 99 1.96 -18.26 6.97
C ARG A 99 2.02 -19.26 5.83
N LYS A 100 2.99 -19.04 4.93
CA LYS A 100 3.28 -19.99 3.85
C LYS A 100 4.74 -19.94 3.46
N THR A 101 5.32 -21.11 3.30
CA THR A 101 6.63 -21.28 2.65
C THR A 101 6.42 -21.51 1.16
N PHE A 102 7.21 -20.84 0.33
CA PHE A 102 7.12 -20.92 -1.12
C PHE A 102 8.52 -20.85 -1.77
N LYS A 103 8.62 -21.34 -3.00
CA LYS A 103 9.89 -21.35 -3.74
C LYS A 103 9.92 -20.24 -4.77
N VAL A 104 11.02 -19.50 -4.80
CA VAL A 104 11.30 -18.45 -5.77
C VAL A 104 12.35 -18.95 -6.76
N PRO A 105 12.07 -19.01 -8.05
CA PRO A 105 13.04 -19.38 -9.07
C PRO A 105 14.03 -18.24 -9.31
N LYS A 106 15.21 -18.61 -9.82
CA LYS A 106 16.33 -17.68 -10.03
C LYS A 106 15.97 -16.46 -10.88
N GLU A 107 15.05 -16.62 -11.81
CA GLU A 107 14.58 -15.59 -12.74
C GLU A 107 13.90 -14.40 -12.05
N PHE A 108 13.39 -14.60 -10.82
CA PHE A 108 12.76 -13.55 -10.02
C PHE A 108 13.76 -12.69 -9.25
N ILE A 109 15.01 -13.17 -9.09
CA ILE A 109 15.98 -12.50 -8.23
C ILE A 109 16.46 -11.20 -8.86
N GLY A 110 16.33 -10.09 -8.10
CA GLY A 110 16.70 -8.76 -8.57
C GLY A 110 15.70 -8.12 -9.53
N MET A 111 14.58 -8.81 -9.83
CA MET A 111 13.49 -8.27 -10.65
C MET A 111 12.59 -7.33 -9.83
N ASN A 112 11.82 -6.48 -10.54
CA ASN A 112 10.73 -5.74 -9.92
C ASN A 112 9.56 -6.67 -9.70
N VAL A 113 9.26 -6.97 -8.46
CA VAL A 113 8.20 -7.90 -8.08
C VAL A 113 7.15 -7.16 -7.26
N ILE A 114 5.90 -7.42 -7.59
CA ILE A 114 4.74 -7.02 -6.78
C ILE A 114 4.15 -8.26 -6.14
N LEU A 115 3.82 -8.15 -4.86
CA LEU A 115 2.98 -9.10 -4.15
C LEU A 115 1.54 -8.60 -4.20
N SER A 116 0.65 -9.39 -4.76
CA SER A 116 -0.78 -9.27 -4.55
C SER A 116 -1.17 -10.17 -3.39
N ALA A 117 -1.85 -9.61 -2.38
CA ALA A 117 -2.43 -10.37 -1.27
C ALA A 117 -3.97 -10.35 -1.30
N GLY A 118 -4.56 -9.94 -2.44
CA GLY A 118 -6.00 -9.93 -2.66
C GLY A 118 -6.72 -8.87 -1.82
N PHE A 119 -7.94 -9.20 -1.40
CA PHE A 119 -8.72 -8.40 -0.46
C PHE A 119 -8.62 -9.04 0.92
N ILE A 120 -8.33 -8.22 1.93
CA ILE A 120 -8.21 -8.68 3.32
C ILE A 120 -9.17 -7.87 4.19
N ASP A 121 -10.00 -8.56 4.92
CA ASP A 121 -10.95 -7.98 5.84
C ASP A 121 -10.42 -8.10 7.28
N ASP A 122 -10.12 -7.02 7.99
CA ASP A 122 -10.15 -5.56 7.68
C ASP A 122 -8.76 -5.00 7.37
N VAL A 123 -7.77 -5.34 8.18
CA VAL A 123 -6.43 -4.72 8.29
C VAL A 123 -5.34 -5.76 8.15
N ASP A 124 -4.24 -5.43 7.51
CA ASP A 124 -3.10 -6.33 7.45
C ASP A 124 -1.73 -5.66 7.64
N GLN A 125 -0.78 -6.49 8.04
CA GLN A 125 0.66 -6.31 7.88
C GLN A 125 1.23 -7.54 7.20
N THR A 126 1.92 -7.34 6.09
CA THR A 126 2.47 -8.41 5.26
C THR A 126 3.98 -8.42 5.32
N PHE A 127 4.55 -9.58 5.60
CA PHE A 127 5.99 -9.80 5.79
C PHE A 127 6.52 -10.82 4.78
N ILE A 128 7.69 -10.55 4.22
CA ILE A 128 8.47 -11.51 3.45
C ILE A 128 9.82 -11.73 4.15
N ASN A 129 10.15 -12.99 4.44
CA ASN A 129 11.37 -13.36 5.16
C ASN A 129 11.57 -12.56 6.47
N GLY A 130 10.48 -12.29 7.19
CA GLY A 130 10.46 -11.55 8.45
C GLY A 130 10.52 -10.03 8.33
N LYS A 131 10.65 -9.47 7.12
CA LYS A 131 10.65 -8.03 6.90
C LYS A 131 9.28 -7.55 6.45
N LEU A 132 8.77 -6.47 7.05
CA LEU A 132 7.52 -5.82 6.64
C LEU A 132 7.66 -5.26 5.23
N VAL A 133 6.77 -5.63 4.34
CA VAL A 133 6.76 -5.21 2.93
C VAL A 133 5.53 -4.40 2.55
N GLY A 134 4.49 -4.45 3.37
CA GLY A 134 3.28 -3.67 3.16
C GLY A 134 2.32 -3.75 4.32
N MET A 135 1.40 -2.78 4.37
CA MET A 135 0.30 -2.73 5.31
C MET A 135 -0.87 -1.95 4.72
N SER A 136 -2.07 -2.26 5.15
CA SER A 136 -3.29 -1.52 4.80
C SER A 136 -4.24 -1.51 5.98
N GLY A 137 -4.88 -0.35 6.20
CA GLY A 137 -5.70 -0.11 7.37
C GLY A 137 -4.88 0.16 8.64
N GLY A 138 -5.57 0.42 9.74
CA GLY A 138 -4.98 0.71 11.07
C GLY A 138 -5.42 -0.30 12.11
N PHE A 139 -4.46 -0.89 12.83
CA PHE A 139 -4.75 -1.82 13.94
C PHE A 139 -5.27 -1.08 15.18
N PRO A 140 -6.07 -1.75 16.06
CA PRO A 140 -6.42 -1.18 17.35
C PRO A 140 -5.19 -0.73 18.17
N PRO A 141 -5.32 0.37 18.97
CA PRO A 141 -6.55 1.08 19.32
C PRO A 141 -7.01 2.11 18.26
N GLN A 142 -6.21 2.46 17.26
CA GLN A 142 -6.57 3.40 16.18
C GLN A 142 -7.07 2.64 14.95
N PHE A 143 -8.13 1.84 15.13
CA PHE A 143 -8.66 1.00 14.06
C PHE A 143 -9.19 1.80 12.88
N VAL A 144 -8.69 1.47 11.68
CA VAL A 144 -9.16 1.98 10.39
C VAL A 144 -9.30 0.80 9.45
N THR A 145 -10.50 0.50 9.00
CA THR A 145 -10.73 -0.60 8.06
C THR A 145 -10.17 -0.32 6.68
N ALA A 146 -9.76 -1.36 5.99
CA ALA A 146 -9.36 -1.35 4.59
C ALA A 146 -9.93 -2.57 3.83
N TYR A 147 -11.10 -3.07 4.26
CA TYR A 147 -11.70 -4.31 3.76
C TYR A 147 -11.92 -4.33 2.24
N ASP A 148 -12.16 -3.19 1.61
CA ASP A 148 -12.39 -3.00 0.18
C ASP A 148 -11.12 -2.64 -0.62
N ALA A 149 -9.99 -2.46 0.06
CA ALA A 149 -8.73 -2.16 -0.61
C ALA A 149 -8.07 -3.43 -1.17
N HIS A 150 -7.65 -3.39 -2.43
CA HIS A 150 -6.81 -4.43 -3.02
C HIS A 150 -5.37 -4.29 -2.53
N ARG A 151 -4.78 -5.36 -1.98
CA ARG A 151 -3.42 -5.37 -1.44
C ARG A 151 -2.41 -5.62 -2.54
N GLU A 152 -1.60 -4.60 -2.81
CA GLU A 152 -0.51 -4.64 -3.78
C GLU A 152 0.75 -4.05 -3.16
N TYR A 153 1.74 -4.91 -2.89
CA TYR A 153 2.96 -4.51 -2.21
C TYR A 153 4.17 -4.71 -3.10
N TYR A 154 4.87 -3.61 -3.40
CA TYR A 154 6.11 -3.64 -4.16
C TYR A 154 7.24 -4.18 -3.28
N LEU A 155 7.86 -5.26 -3.73
CA LEU A 155 8.93 -5.89 -2.97
C LEU A 155 10.28 -5.20 -3.24
N PRO A 156 11.09 -4.95 -2.19
CA PRO A 156 12.50 -4.63 -2.37
C PRO A 156 13.21 -5.73 -3.18
N LYS A 157 14.11 -5.35 -4.10
CA LYS A 157 14.80 -6.30 -5.00
C LYS A 157 15.63 -7.35 -4.29
N ASP A 158 16.09 -7.05 -3.08
CA ASP A 158 16.93 -7.91 -2.24
C ASP A 158 16.15 -8.73 -1.21
N ILE A 159 14.81 -8.60 -1.17
CA ILE A 159 13.98 -9.30 -0.18
C ILE A 159 13.81 -10.79 -0.49
N LEU A 160 13.72 -11.12 -1.79
CA LEU A 160 13.55 -12.48 -2.25
C LEU A 160 14.92 -13.14 -2.43
N LYS A 161 15.03 -14.40 -2.02
CA LYS A 161 16.20 -15.26 -2.27
C LYS A 161 15.80 -16.44 -3.16
N GLU A 162 16.74 -16.95 -3.95
CA GLU A 162 16.52 -18.16 -4.73
C GLU A 162 16.20 -19.33 -3.79
N GLY A 163 15.20 -20.13 -4.16
CA GLY A 163 14.74 -21.25 -3.36
C GLY A 163 13.68 -20.83 -2.35
N GLU A 164 13.80 -21.29 -1.12
CA GLU A 164 12.75 -21.18 -0.10
C GLU A 164 12.65 -19.77 0.51
N ASN A 165 11.45 -19.23 0.53
CA ASN A 165 11.08 -17.96 1.15
C ASN A 165 9.83 -18.17 2.00
N THR A 166 9.60 -17.28 2.97
CA THR A 166 8.43 -17.30 3.84
C THR A 166 7.65 -16.01 3.68
N ILE A 167 6.33 -16.13 3.53
CA ILE A 167 5.39 -15.03 3.67
C ILE A 167 4.60 -15.23 4.97
N ALA A 168 4.43 -14.15 5.73
CA ALA A 168 3.54 -14.10 6.88
C ALA A 168 2.63 -12.88 6.74
N ILE A 169 1.34 -13.05 7.02
CA ILE A 169 0.35 -11.96 6.98
C ILE A 169 -0.38 -11.94 8.32
N ARG A 170 -0.23 -10.82 9.05
CA ARG A 170 -0.99 -10.49 10.24
C ARG A 170 -2.26 -9.82 9.83
N VAL A 171 -3.40 -10.31 10.27
CA VAL A 171 -4.72 -9.77 9.96
C VAL A 171 -5.44 -9.40 11.25
N TYR A 172 -6.23 -8.35 11.22
CA TYR A 172 -7.21 -8.04 12.25
C TYR A 172 -8.55 -7.78 11.57
N ASP A 173 -9.57 -8.47 12.05
CA ASP A 173 -10.95 -8.29 11.68
C ASP A 173 -11.75 -7.79 12.88
N ALA A 174 -12.57 -6.76 12.68
CA ALA A 174 -13.37 -6.14 13.73
C ALA A 174 -14.75 -6.78 13.88
N GLN A 175 -15.34 -7.27 12.79
CA GLN A 175 -16.71 -7.78 12.76
C GLN A 175 -17.05 -8.47 11.43
N LEU A 176 -18.07 -9.33 11.46
CA LEU A 176 -18.66 -10.02 10.30
C LEU A 176 -17.72 -11.09 9.75
N GLY A 177 -17.19 -10.92 8.56
CA GLY A 177 -16.38 -11.93 7.89
C GLY A 177 -14.92 -11.47 7.75
N GLY A 178 -13.98 -12.27 8.19
CA GLY A 178 -12.58 -11.90 8.25
C GLY A 178 -11.64 -12.73 7.39
N GLY A 179 -10.43 -12.23 7.21
CA GLY A 179 -9.34 -12.93 6.55
C GLY A 179 -9.04 -12.49 5.12
N ILE A 180 -8.27 -13.31 4.40
CA ILE A 180 -7.94 -13.08 2.98
C ILE A 180 -9.12 -13.56 2.16
N SER A 181 -10.09 -12.65 1.94
CA SER A 181 -11.46 -12.98 1.52
C SER A 181 -11.61 -13.23 0.02
N GLY A 182 -10.72 -12.64 -0.82
CA GLY A 182 -10.85 -12.74 -2.28
C GLY A 182 -9.68 -12.14 -3.05
N GLY A 183 -9.78 -12.17 -4.37
CA GLY A 183 -8.74 -11.69 -5.27
C GLY A 183 -7.58 -12.66 -5.43
N ARG A 184 -6.62 -12.31 -6.28
CA ARG A 184 -5.40 -13.10 -6.49
C ARG A 184 -4.42 -12.96 -5.34
N VAL A 185 -3.76 -14.06 -5.00
CA VAL A 185 -2.68 -14.08 -4.00
C VAL A 185 -1.43 -14.68 -4.63
N GLY A 186 -0.41 -13.86 -4.85
CA GLY A 186 0.80 -14.32 -5.54
C GLY A 186 1.81 -13.21 -5.83
N LEU A 187 2.92 -13.61 -6.42
CA LEU A 187 4.00 -12.70 -6.83
C LEU A 187 4.04 -12.57 -8.35
N SER A 188 4.15 -11.35 -8.83
CA SER A 188 4.27 -11.06 -10.26
C SER A 188 5.52 -10.25 -10.55
N VAL A 189 6.29 -10.65 -11.56
CA VAL A 189 7.36 -9.81 -12.11
C VAL A 189 6.75 -8.76 -13.01
N ILE A 190 7.06 -7.50 -12.75
CA ILE A 190 6.58 -6.36 -13.52
C ILE A 190 7.62 -5.97 -14.56
N GLN A 191 7.18 -5.80 -15.80
CA GLN A 191 8.04 -5.22 -16.84
C GLN A 191 8.03 -3.70 -16.71
N SER A 192 9.20 -3.07 -16.80
CA SER A 192 9.40 -1.61 -16.68
C SER A 192 8.60 -0.76 -17.67
N ASN A 193 7.97 -1.37 -18.67
CA ASN A 193 7.21 -0.68 -19.72
C ASN A 193 5.69 -0.66 -19.48
N SER A 194 5.23 -0.91 -18.27
CA SER A 194 3.79 -0.97 -17.95
C SER A 194 3.07 0.39 -17.96
N GLY A 195 3.78 1.49 -18.20
CA GLY A 195 3.18 2.84 -18.29
C GLY A 195 2.72 3.44 -16.97
N HIS A 196 2.79 2.71 -15.85
CA HIS A 196 2.33 3.20 -14.56
C HIS A 196 3.54 3.60 -13.69
N ILE A 197 3.56 4.83 -13.18
CA ILE A 197 4.72 5.37 -12.41
C ILE A 197 5.03 4.57 -11.16
N ALA A 198 4.04 3.90 -10.57
CA ALA A 198 4.25 3.02 -9.43
C ALA A 198 5.21 1.86 -9.74
N TYR A 199 5.41 1.53 -11.03
CA TYR A 199 6.31 0.48 -11.53
C TYR A 199 7.69 1.00 -11.94
N LEU A 200 8.03 2.23 -11.57
CA LEU A 200 9.32 2.81 -11.87
C LEU A 200 10.46 1.96 -11.27
N ASP A 201 11.42 1.57 -12.12
CA ASP A 201 12.58 0.76 -11.72
C ASP A 201 13.60 1.60 -10.95
N LEU A 202 13.37 1.78 -9.66
CA LEU A 202 14.24 2.53 -8.77
C LEU A 202 15.63 1.86 -8.65
N ASP A 203 16.68 2.66 -8.64
CA ASP A 203 18.06 2.23 -8.40
C ASP A 203 18.30 1.96 -6.91
N ILE A 204 17.66 2.75 -6.04
CA ILE A 204 17.64 2.59 -4.58
C ILE A 204 16.19 2.62 -4.13
N ASN A 205 15.73 1.55 -3.52
CA ASN A 205 14.41 1.49 -2.90
C ASN A 205 14.51 1.98 -1.45
N LEU A 206 13.67 2.95 -1.07
CA LEU A 206 13.60 3.51 0.27
C LEU A 206 12.24 3.28 0.95
N ARG A 207 11.40 2.39 0.38
CA ARG A 207 10.19 1.93 1.06
C ARG A 207 10.56 1.18 2.33
N GLY A 208 9.73 1.31 3.35
CA GLY A 208 9.94 0.61 4.61
C GLY A 208 9.84 1.51 5.81
N SER A 209 10.56 1.19 6.89
CA SER A 209 10.54 1.95 8.14
C SER A 209 11.31 3.26 8.00
N TRP A 210 10.62 4.36 8.29
CA TRP A 210 11.14 5.70 8.43
C TRP A 210 10.94 6.16 9.88
N LYS A 211 11.55 7.27 10.28
CA LYS A 211 11.23 7.98 11.52
C LYS A 211 10.25 9.10 11.25
N ILE A 212 9.30 9.32 12.18
CA ILE A 212 8.32 10.41 12.13
C ILE A 212 8.22 11.14 13.46
N ASN A 213 8.05 12.44 13.40
CA ASN A 213 7.62 13.25 14.55
C ASN A 213 6.62 14.32 14.11
N ILE A 214 5.61 14.58 14.94
CA ILE A 214 4.63 15.65 14.73
C ILE A 214 5.15 16.99 15.23
N GLY A 215 4.70 18.06 14.60
CA GLY A 215 5.16 19.43 14.88
C GLY A 215 6.09 19.95 13.80
N ASP A 216 6.61 21.16 14.02
CA ASP A 216 7.37 21.89 13.01
C ASP A 216 8.61 22.57 13.59
N ILE A 217 9.74 21.88 13.57
CA ILE A 217 11.03 22.40 14.03
C ILE A 217 12.01 22.40 12.84
N PRO A 218 12.45 23.57 12.37
CA PRO A 218 13.33 23.69 11.19
C PRO A 218 14.65 22.92 11.28
N ASP A 219 15.17 22.68 12.50
CA ASP A 219 16.41 21.92 12.71
C ASP A 219 16.28 20.43 12.40
N TRP A 220 15.07 19.93 12.29
CA TRP A 220 14.81 18.52 11.96
C TRP A 220 15.27 18.10 10.55
N LYS A 221 15.57 19.08 9.69
CA LYS A 221 16.21 18.83 8.38
C LYS A 221 17.69 18.44 8.47
N ASN A 222 18.35 18.75 9.59
CA ASN A 222 19.80 18.58 9.71
C ASN A 222 20.18 17.10 9.79
N PRO A 223 21.20 16.64 9.03
CA PRO A 223 21.58 15.22 9.02
C PRO A 223 22.03 14.72 10.40
N ASP A 224 22.66 15.58 11.20
CA ASP A 224 23.17 15.24 12.53
C ASP A 224 22.13 15.34 13.64
N TYR A 225 20.87 15.67 13.31
CA TYR A 225 19.80 15.71 14.31
C TYR A 225 19.58 14.33 14.91
N ASP A 226 19.45 14.26 16.23
CA ASP A 226 19.20 13.01 16.97
C ASP A 226 17.70 12.66 16.91
N ASP A 227 17.35 11.69 16.06
CA ASP A 227 16.00 11.21 15.85
C ASP A 227 15.71 9.85 16.51
N ARG A 228 16.54 9.40 17.48
CA ARG A 228 16.40 8.10 18.12
C ARG A 228 15.06 7.93 18.85
N GLU A 229 14.55 9.01 19.43
CA GLU A 229 13.26 9.02 20.15
C GLU A 229 12.03 9.19 19.24
N TRP A 230 12.26 9.39 17.93
CA TRP A 230 11.14 9.47 16.99
C TRP A 230 10.46 8.14 16.81
N LYS A 231 9.14 8.17 16.57
CA LYS A 231 8.39 6.97 16.26
C LYS A 231 8.81 6.39 14.90
N GLU A 232 8.67 5.08 14.76
CA GLU A 232 8.78 4.44 13.46
C GLU A 232 7.45 4.47 12.73
N ILE A 233 7.52 4.69 11.41
CA ILE A 233 6.39 4.69 10.50
C ILE A 233 6.75 3.97 9.21
N PHE A 234 5.82 3.22 8.65
CA PHE A 234 6.00 2.57 7.35
C PHE A 234 5.68 3.54 6.21
N VAL A 235 6.55 3.64 5.22
CA VAL A 235 6.42 4.48 4.01
C VAL A 235 6.50 3.58 2.77
N PRO A 236 5.52 3.68 1.85
CA PRO A 236 4.37 4.58 1.84
C PRO A 236 3.15 3.99 2.56
N ALA A 237 2.49 4.78 3.38
CA ALA A 237 1.16 4.57 3.93
C ALA A 237 0.68 5.84 4.64
N PHE A 238 -0.62 6.02 4.81
CA PHE A 238 -1.18 7.14 5.58
C PHE A 238 -0.76 7.06 7.06
N TRP A 239 -0.50 8.18 7.69
CA TRP A 239 -0.10 8.22 9.11
C TRP A 239 -1.26 7.94 10.06
N GLU A 240 -2.52 8.19 9.65
CA GLU A 240 -3.73 7.86 10.40
C GLU A 240 -3.78 6.39 10.75
N THR A 241 -3.38 5.53 9.81
CA THR A 241 -3.38 4.08 9.98
C THR A 241 -2.23 3.57 10.88
N GLN A 242 -1.33 4.49 11.30
CA GLN A 242 -0.11 4.16 12.01
C GLN A 242 0.03 4.90 13.36
N GLY A 243 -1.10 5.28 13.96
CA GLY A 243 -1.16 5.83 15.31
C GLY A 243 -1.19 7.35 15.40
N PHE A 244 -1.48 8.04 14.29
CA PHE A 244 -1.68 9.49 14.25
C PHE A 244 -3.10 9.84 13.77
N LYS A 245 -4.08 9.07 14.26
CA LYS A 245 -5.49 9.20 13.88
C LYS A 245 -6.01 10.60 14.09
N ASP A 246 -6.76 11.11 13.10
CA ASP A 246 -7.40 12.43 13.10
C ASP A 246 -6.37 13.58 13.36
N TYR A 247 -5.10 13.39 12.94
CA TYR A 247 -4.07 14.39 13.08
C TYR A 247 -3.94 15.23 11.82
N ASP A 248 -4.32 16.48 11.86
CA ASP A 248 -4.04 17.49 10.86
C ASP A 248 -2.89 18.39 11.37
N GLY A 249 -1.97 18.76 10.49
CA GLY A 249 -0.87 19.65 10.83
C GLY A 249 0.49 19.25 10.26
N PHE A 250 1.54 19.71 10.94
CA PHE A 250 2.91 19.46 10.50
C PHE A 250 3.45 18.15 11.05
N ALA A 251 4.05 17.35 10.16
CA ALA A 251 4.90 16.23 10.53
C ALA A 251 6.19 16.20 9.73
N TRP A 252 7.23 15.63 10.32
CA TRP A 252 8.50 15.43 9.67
C TRP A 252 8.83 13.94 9.60
N TYR A 253 9.17 13.48 8.41
CA TYR A 253 9.71 12.16 8.14
C TYR A 253 11.22 12.22 7.99
N ARG A 254 11.92 11.16 8.45
CA ARG A 254 13.37 11.05 8.27
C ARG A 254 13.74 9.60 7.93
N VAL A 255 14.71 9.47 7.01
CA VAL A 255 15.34 8.17 6.72
C VAL A 255 16.80 8.36 6.41
N LYS A 256 17.63 7.43 6.87
CA LYS A 256 19.05 7.34 6.57
C LYS A 256 19.30 6.19 5.61
N PHE A 257 20.19 6.43 4.64
CA PHE A 257 20.56 5.41 3.66
C PHE A 257 21.99 5.62 3.19
N THR A 258 22.62 4.55 2.69
CA THR A 258 23.94 4.65 2.05
C THR A 258 23.78 4.55 0.55
N LEU A 259 24.26 5.56 -0.19
CA LEU A 259 24.32 5.52 -1.64
C LEU A 259 25.56 4.69 -2.06
N PRO A 260 25.39 3.58 -2.80
CA PRO A 260 26.55 2.80 -3.28
C PRO A 260 27.49 3.63 -4.16
N GLU A 261 28.79 3.41 -4.01
CA GLU A 261 29.86 4.10 -4.76
C GLU A 261 29.68 4.06 -6.28
N LYS A 262 29.05 3.01 -6.82
CA LYS A 262 28.78 2.90 -8.26
C LYS A 262 27.94 4.03 -8.85
N TYR A 263 27.27 4.80 -8.00
CA TYR A 263 26.46 5.97 -8.40
C TYR A 263 27.20 7.32 -8.21
N SER A 264 28.50 7.30 -7.91
CA SER A 264 29.30 8.53 -7.65
C SER A 264 29.32 9.52 -8.82
N ASN A 265 29.13 9.06 -10.03
CA ASN A 265 29.11 9.89 -11.24
C ASN A 265 27.70 9.99 -11.87
N GLU A 266 26.67 9.58 -11.15
CA GLU A 266 25.31 9.59 -11.63
C GLU A 266 24.51 10.75 -11.02
N ASN A 267 23.82 11.49 -11.88
CA ASN A 267 22.81 12.45 -11.42
C ASN A 267 21.54 11.71 -11.08
N MET A 268 20.98 11.97 -9.89
CA MET A 268 19.84 11.24 -9.35
C MET A 268 18.60 12.12 -9.25
N VAL A 269 17.45 11.45 -9.25
CA VAL A 269 16.14 12.02 -8.89
C VAL A 269 15.64 11.29 -7.66
N LEU A 270 15.21 12.05 -6.65
CA LEU A 270 14.52 11.52 -5.46
C LEU A 270 13.03 11.41 -5.76
N MET A 271 12.52 10.21 -5.69
CA MET A 271 11.11 9.90 -5.82
C MET A 271 10.50 9.72 -4.44
N LEU A 272 9.44 10.47 -4.14
CA LEU A 272 8.66 10.35 -2.89
C LEU A 272 7.18 10.05 -3.15
N GLY A 273 6.85 9.70 -4.40
CA GLY A 273 5.50 9.32 -4.77
C GLY A 273 4.47 10.42 -4.54
N MET A 274 3.37 10.09 -3.86
CA MET A 274 2.32 11.04 -3.50
C MET A 274 2.36 11.33 -2.01
N ILE A 275 2.21 12.60 -1.65
CA ILE A 275 2.21 13.10 -0.27
C ILE A 275 0.96 13.96 -0.09
N ASP A 276 0.24 13.73 0.97
CA ASP A 276 -0.96 14.45 1.35
C ASP A 276 -0.62 15.43 2.47
N ASP A 277 -0.81 16.74 2.32
CA ASP A 277 -1.11 17.56 1.13
C ASP A 277 0.16 18.10 0.45
N ILE A 278 0.98 18.87 1.20
CA ILE A 278 2.16 19.61 0.70
C ILE A 278 3.43 19.18 1.41
N ASP A 279 4.58 19.37 0.72
CA ASP A 279 5.86 19.02 1.30
C ASP A 279 7.02 19.98 0.97
N GLN A 280 8.00 19.96 1.86
CA GLN A 280 9.38 20.43 1.62
C GLN A 280 10.33 19.28 1.90
N THR A 281 11.12 18.92 0.91
CA THR A 281 12.04 17.79 1.00
C THR A 281 13.48 18.25 1.03
N PHE A 282 14.22 17.75 2.03
CA PHE A 282 15.62 18.05 2.27
C PHE A 282 16.46 16.79 2.15
N LEU A 283 17.61 16.93 1.50
CA LEU A 283 18.64 15.89 1.45
C LEU A 283 19.92 16.46 2.06
N ASN A 284 20.43 15.82 3.11
CA ASN A 284 21.61 16.27 3.87
C ASN A 284 21.48 17.74 4.31
N GLY A 285 20.28 18.16 4.74
CA GLY A 285 19.95 19.51 5.19
C GLY A 285 19.69 20.54 4.07
N THR A 286 19.94 20.18 2.80
CA THR A 286 19.71 21.02 1.63
C THR A 286 18.31 20.79 1.07
N LEU A 287 17.52 21.86 0.85
CA LEU A 287 16.21 21.77 0.19
C LEU A 287 16.42 21.32 -1.27
N VAL A 288 15.81 20.20 -1.64
CA VAL A 288 15.89 19.62 -2.99
C VAL A 288 14.58 19.71 -3.76
N GLY A 289 13.46 19.92 -3.07
CA GLY A 289 12.17 20.07 -3.70
C GLY A 289 11.06 20.49 -2.76
N SER A 290 9.96 20.97 -3.32
CA SER A 290 8.77 21.40 -2.58
C SER A 290 7.55 21.34 -3.50
N VAL A 291 6.41 20.95 -2.94
CA VAL A 291 5.09 21.06 -3.58
C VAL A 291 4.17 21.82 -2.63
N GLY A 292 3.31 22.67 -3.23
CA GLY A 292 2.32 23.48 -2.51
C GLY A 292 2.81 24.88 -2.13
N ASP A 293 1.86 25.70 -1.66
CA ASP A 293 2.12 27.07 -1.20
C ASP A 293 2.40 27.05 0.31
N TRP A 294 3.59 27.48 0.72
CA TRP A 294 4.05 27.52 2.10
C TRP A 294 3.82 28.88 2.78
N ASN A 295 2.99 29.75 2.19
CA ASN A 295 2.65 31.05 2.76
C ASN A 295 1.47 30.93 3.73
N PHE A 296 1.74 30.53 4.98
CA PHE A 296 0.73 30.37 6.05
C PHE A 296 0.26 31.69 6.69
N ASP A 297 0.73 32.85 6.23
CA ASP A 297 0.26 34.17 6.70
C ASP A 297 -1.19 34.48 6.25
N ILE A 298 -1.68 33.74 5.28
CA ILE A 298 -3.08 33.75 4.86
C ILE A 298 -3.77 32.61 5.59
N ALA A 299 -4.74 32.94 6.49
CA ALA A 299 -5.44 31.97 7.31
C ALA A 299 -5.82 30.69 6.51
N PRO A 300 -5.70 29.50 7.12
CA PRO A 300 -5.86 28.19 6.42
C PRO A 300 -7.21 27.93 5.77
N THR A 301 -8.16 28.87 5.84
CA THR A 301 -9.49 28.78 5.23
C THR A 301 -9.52 28.95 3.72
N ASN A 302 -8.37 29.23 3.06
CA ASN A 302 -8.26 29.42 1.62
C ASN A 302 -7.19 28.50 0.98
N PHE A 303 -7.05 27.26 1.45
CA PHE A 303 -6.33 26.27 0.67
C PHE A 303 -7.07 26.10 -0.66
N ASN A 304 -6.52 26.68 -1.73
CA ASN A 304 -6.83 26.22 -3.07
C ASN A 304 -6.17 24.87 -3.22
N TYR A 305 -6.89 23.81 -2.90
CA TYR A 305 -6.48 22.43 -3.18
C TYR A 305 -6.37 22.27 -4.70
N ASN A 306 -5.16 22.41 -5.23
CA ASN A 306 -4.85 22.20 -6.65
C ASN A 306 -4.49 20.74 -6.92
N ASN A 307 -5.01 19.80 -6.11
CA ASN A 307 -4.68 18.37 -6.17
C ASN A 307 -3.18 18.09 -5.88
N GLU A 308 -2.55 18.87 -4.99
CA GLU A 308 -1.18 18.63 -4.56
C GLU A 308 -1.00 17.20 -4.03
N TRP A 309 -1.98 16.67 -3.32
CA TRP A 309 -1.99 15.32 -2.79
C TRP A 309 -1.86 14.23 -3.88
N GLU A 310 -2.36 14.46 -5.12
CA GLU A 310 -2.19 13.55 -6.26
C GLU A 310 -0.90 13.79 -7.05
N THR A 311 -0.16 14.86 -6.72
CA THR A 311 1.07 15.21 -7.45
C THR A 311 2.19 14.25 -7.09
N ILE A 312 2.82 13.67 -8.11
CA ILE A 312 3.97 12.80 -7.91
C ILE A 312 5.21 13.64 -7.65
N ARG A 313 5.87 13.40 -6.52
CA ARG A 313 7.13 14.03 -6.14
C ARG A 313 8.30 13.33 -6.81
N GLY A 314 8.98 14.07 -7.69
CA GLY A 314 10.22 13.64 -8.35
C GLY A 314 11.19 14.81 -8.38
N TYR A 315 12.12 14.85 -7.41
CA TYR A 315 13.01 15.99 -7.19
C TYR A 315 14.40 15.73 -7.75
N TYR A 316 14.82 16.57 -8.71
CA TYR A 316 16.19 16.55 -9.21
C TYR A 316 17.16 16.99 -8.11
N ILE A 317 18.11 16.10 -7.78
CA ILE A 317 19.07 16.38 -6.72
C ILE A 317 20.20 17.25 -7.30
N PRO A 318 20.49 18.42 -6.70
CA PRO A 318 21.61 19.25 -7.10
C PRO A 318 22.96 18.54 -6.92
N ASP A 319 23.95 18.96 -7.71
CA ASP A 319 25.32 18.45 -7.60
C ASP A 319 25.88 18.63 -6.18
N ASN A 320 26.69 17.68 -5.74
CA ASN A 320 27.36 17.68 -4.44
C ASN A 320 26.46 17.59 -3.20
N VAL A 321 25.17 17.34 -3.34
CA VAL A 321 24.25 17.13 -2.21
C VAL A 321 24.26 15.67 -1.76
N LEU A 322 24.24 14.73 -2.71
CA LEU A 322 24.42 13.30 -2.42
C LEU A 322 25.87 12.96 -2.10
N LEU A 323 26.06 12.07 -1.16
CA LEU A 323 27.37 11.62 -0.67
C LEU A 323 27.52 10.11 -0.98
N PRO A 324 28.13 9.75 -2.13
CA PRO A 324 28.37 8.34 -2.47
C PRO A 324 29.30 7.66 -1.46
N GLY A 325 29.03 6.39 -1.14
CA GLY A 325 29.78 5.61 -0.16
C GLY A 325 29.58 6.04 1.29
N LYS A 326 28.75 7.05 1.55
CA LYS A 326 28.47 7.58 2.88
C LYS A 326 26.99 7.49 3.22
N GLU A 327 26.68 7.66 4.52
CA GLU A 327 25.31 7.85 4.98
C GLU A 327 24.77 9.19 4.49
N ASN A 328 23.56 9.16 3.96
CA ASN A 328 22.77 10.31 3.55
C ASN A 328 21.49 10.34 4.37
N THR A 329 20.95 11.51 4.65
CA THR A 329 19.69 11.70 5.35
C THR A 329 18.69 12.43 4.47
N ILE A 330 17.54 11.85 4.26
CA ILE A 330 16.35 12.52 3.71
C ILE A 330 15.51 12.96 4.89
N ALA A 331 15.07 14.22 4.87
CA ALA A 331 14.06 14.76 5.78
C ALA A 331 12.93 15.38 4.95
N VAL A 332 11.69 15.00 5.24
CA VAL A 332 10.51 15.51 4.54
C VAL A 332 9.60 16.19 5.55
N ARG A 333 9.41 17.49 5.37
CA ARG A 333 8.42 18.27 6.10
C ARG A 333 7.12 18.19 5.36
N VAL A 334 6.08 17.65 5.99
CA VAL A 334 4.74 17.49 5.44
C VAL A 334 3.79 18.38 6.22
N TYR A 335 2.85 19.00 5.54
CA TYR A 335 1.67 19.61 6.14
C TYR A 335 0.44 19.02 5.49
N ASP A 336 -0.44 18.51 6.33
CA ASP A 336 -1.76 18.04 5.99
C ASP A 336 -2.80 18.93 6.65
N GLY A 337 -3.80 19.31 5.90
CA GLY A 337 -4.83 20.24 6.36
C GLY A 337 -6.19 19.58 6.65
N PHE A 338 -6.40 18.34 6.22
CA PHE A 338 -7.71 17.71 6.33
C PHE A 338 -7.72 16.22 5.94
N ILE A 339 -8.33 15.38 6.79
CA ILE A 339 -8.66 13.94 6.60
C ILE A 339 -7.44 13.01 6.76
N ASP A 340 -6.72 12.74 5.68
CA ASP A 340 -5.64 11.76 5.65
C ASP A 340 -4.32 12.42 5.29
N GLY A 341 -3.24 12.08 5.95
CA GLY A 341 -1.95 12.72 5.72
C GLY A 341 -0.77 11.78 5.54
N GLY A 342 0.33 12.32 5.03
CA GLY A 342 1.60 11.64 4.95
C GLY A 342 2.05 11.19 3.57
N ILE A 343 3.17 10.46 3.53
CA ILE A 343 3.72 9.87 2.30
C ILE A 343 2.98 8.56 2.04
N TYR A 344 1.88 8.60 1.27
CA TYR A 344 0.93 7.49 1.26
C TYR A 344 1.03 6.55 0.07
N LYS A 345 1.66 6.97 -1.06
CA LYS A 345 1.74 6.15 -2.27
C LYS A 345 3.08 6.31 -2.96
N GLY A 346 3.73 5.19 -3.37
CA GLY A 346 5.03 5.17 -4.03
C GLY A 346 4.99 5.55 -5.52
N PRO A 347 6.18 5.65 -6.19
CA PRO A 347 7.48 5.05 -5.83
C PRO A 347 8.26 5.86 -4.80
N ILE A 348 9.01 5.19 -3.91
CA ILE A 348 9.82 5.83 -2.87
C ILE A 348 11.27 5.39 -3.01
N GLY A 349 12.19 6.32 -3.33
CA GLY A 349 13.60 5.99 -3.51
C GLY A 349 14.35 6.88 -4.50
N LEU A 350 15.47 6.39 -5.00
CA LEU A 350 16.31 7.12 -5.94
C LEU A 350 16.36 6.40 -7.30
N ILE A 351 16.39 7.21 -8.35
CA ILE A 351 16.54 6.75 -9.72
C ILE A 351 17.54 7.65 -10.46
N THR A 352 18.36 7.08 -11.36
CA THR A 352 19.21 7.90 -12.21
C THR A 352 18.38 8.80 -13.13
N GLN A 353 18.83 10.03 -13.36
CA GLN A 353 18.15 10.97 -14.25
C GLN A 353 17.96 10.41 -15.66
N LYS A 354 18.87 9.52 -16.10
CA LYS A 354 18.76 8.83 -17.38
C LYS A 354 17.49 7.97 -17.43
N LYS A 355 17.32 7.03 -16.47
CA LYS A 355 16.14 6.16 -16.37
C LYS A 355 14.84 6.96 -16.20
N TYR A 356 14.89 8.01 -15.36
CA TYR A 356 13.74 8.88 -15.13
C TYR A 356 13.26 9.55 -16.42
N ARG A 357 14.19 10.09 -17.23
CA ARG A 357 13.84 10.67 -18.54
C ARG A 357 13.37 9.63 -19.54
N GLU A 358 13.99 8.44 -19.56
CA GLU A 358 13.56 7.33 -20.43
C GLU A 358 12.12 6.92 -20.12
N TYR A 359 11.74 6.87 -18.84
CA TYR A 359 10.37 6.59 -18.42
C TYR A 359 9.40 7.63 -19.01
N TRP A 360 9.64 8.94 -18.80
CA TRP A 360 8.73 9.98 -19.29
C TRP A 360 8.67 10.09 -20.81
N ASN A 361 9.75 9.76 -21.52
CA ASN A 361 9.77 9.73 -22.97
C ASN A 361 9.01 8.52 -23.55
N SER A 362 8.69 7.52 -22.75
CA SER A 362 7.95 6.31 -23.15
C SER A 362 6.45 6.40 -22.90
N GLN A 363 5.98 7.48 -22.23
CA GLN A 363 4.55 7.74 -22.01
C GLN A 363 3.94 8.53 -23.17
#